data_5817170027df020fa2131626e199e19f
#
_entry.id   5817170027df020fa2131626e199e19f
#
_cell.length_a   1.000
_cell.length_b   1.000
_cell.length_c   1.000
_cell.angle_alpha   90.00
_cell.angle_beta   90.00
_cell.angle_gamma   90.00
#
_symmetry.space_group_name_H-M   'P 1'
#
loop_
_entity.id
_entity.type
_entity.pdbx_description
1 polymer ?
#
loop_
_entity_poly.entity_id
_entity_poly.type
_entity_poly.pdbx_seq_one_letter_code
_entity_poly.pdbx_strand_id
1 'polypeptide(L)'
;MRKLSGKTYWLVGASEGLGRALAQKLSKVGCTLVLSARSEDSLKALADSLPGQARIVPCDVSDRDSVVRAAQEAGAVDGMIYLAGVYWPFPATKWQPEQTEAMFDVNLTGAVRVLGQVVPGMVARGAGHVVITGSLSGYRGLPGSIGYSSSKAGLMHLAESMHADLRGSGVDVQLANPGFIRTRLTDKNEFTMPFLMEPDQAAEEMMQLMRSLKFQRAFPRLFSLLFRGANFLPDWLYYRVFAGK
;
A
#
# COMPACT_ATOMS: atom_id res chain seq x y z
N MET A 1 0.01 -16.29 -15.83
CA MET A 1 -0.46 -14.95 -15.37
C MET A 1 -1.72 -15.14 -14.54
N ARG A 2 -1.84 -14.42 -13.42
CA ARG A 2 -3.07 -14.49 -12.59
C ARG A 2 -4.23 -13.81 -13.30
N LYS A 3 -5.37 -14.49 -13.35
CA LYS A 3 -6.64 -13.94 -13.85
C LYS A 3 -7.29 -13.11 -12.74
N LEU A 4 -7.56 -11.84 -13.00
CA LEU A 4 -8.22 -10.93 -12.06
C LEU A 4 -9.72 -10.80 -12.31
N SER A 5 -10.15 -10.93 -13.59
CA SER A 5 -11.57 -10.83 -13.98
C SER A 5 -12.43 -11.83 -13.23
N GLY A 6 -13.59 -11.40 -12.77
CA GLY A 6 -14.55 -12.21 -12.01
C GLY A 6 -14.17 -12.41 -10.54
N LYS A 7 -13.08 -11.76 -10.06
CA LYS A 7 -12.63 -11.83 -8.69
C LYS A 7 -13.10 -10.61 -7.88
N THR A 8 -13.37 -10.83 -6.60
CA THR A 8 -13.73 -9.77 -5.66
C THR A 8 -12.51 -9.30 -4.89
N TYR A 9 -12.20 -8.01 -4.99
CA TYR A 9 -11.09 -7.38 -4.28
C TYR A 9 -11.56 -6.33 -3.28
N TRP A 10 -11.03 -6.40 -2.05
CA TRP A 10 -11.20 -5.35 -1.04
C TRP A 10 -10.02 -4.37 -1.10
N LEU A 11 -10.28 -3.11 -1.46
CA LEU A 11 -9.31 -2.03 -1.50
C LEU A 11 -9.43 -1.16 -0.26
N VAL A 12 -8.42 -1.18 0.60
CA VAL A 12 -8.35 -0.35 1.80
C VAL A 12 -7.46 0.86 1.54
N GLY A 13 -8.05 2.06 1.50
CA GLY A 13 -7.44 3.30 1.04
C GLY A 13 -7.76 3.62 -0.43
N ALA A 14 -9.02 3.39 -0.84
CA ALA A 14 -9.45 3.46 -2.23
C ALA A 14 -9.80 4.87 -2.72
N SER A 15 -10.09 5.84 -1.84
CA SER A 15 -10.78 7.08 -2.19
C SER A 15 -9.98 8.05 -3.06
N GLU A 16 -8.65 7.98 -3.03
CA GLU A 16 -7.77 8.95 -3.65
C GLU A 16 -6.50 8.36 -4.28
N GLY A 17 -5.80 9.17 -5.07
CA GLY A 17 -4.47 8.88 -5.58
C GLY A 17 -4.36 7.49 -6.22
N LEU A 18 -3.38 6.72 -5.78
CA LEU A 18 -3.12 5.38 -6.29
C LEU A 18 -4.31 4.43 -6.10
N GLY A 19 -4.99 4.50 -4.93
CA GLY A 19 -6.13 3.64 -4.62
C GLY A 19 -7.29 3.85 -5.60
N ARG A 20 -7.62 5.12 -5.89
CA ARG A 20 -8.65 5.49 -6.86
C ARG A 20 -8.29 5.02 -8.28
N ALA A 21 -7.05 5.29 -8.71
CA ALA A 21 -6.59 4.88 -10.04
C ALA A 21 -6.56 3.35 -10.20
N LEU A 22 -6.14 2.62 -9.17
CA LEU A 22 -6.15 1.15 -9.18
C LEU A 22 -7.57 0.58 -9.19
N ALA A 23 -8.50 1.16 -8.42
CA ALA A 23 -9.91 0.76 -8.45
C ALA A 23 -10.52 0.88 -9.86
N GLN A 24 -10.23 1.98 -10.57
CA GLN A 24 -10.67 2.17 -11.94
C GLN A 24 -10.12 1.10 -12.89
N LYS A 25 -8.83 0.73 -12.77
CA LYS A 25 -8.22 -0.30 -13.61
C LYS A 25 -8.76 -1.70 -13.30
N LEU A 26 -8.95 -2.04 -12.03
CA LEU A 26 -9.51 -3.32 -11.60
C LEU A 26 -10.97 -3.48 -12.05
N SER A 27 -11.77 -2.42 -11.92
CA SER A 27 -13.14 -2.41 -12.41
C SER A 27 -13.23 -2.62 -13.92
N LYS A 28 -12.36 -1.94 -14.71
CA LYS A 28 -12.28 -2.10 -16.18
C LYS A 28 -11.93 -3.53 -16.63
N VAL A 29 -11.20 -4.29 -15.83
CA VAL A 29 -10.86 -5.70 -16.15
C VAL A 29 -11.87 -6.69 -15.59
N GLY A 30 -13.00 -6.23 -15.05
CA GLY A 30 -14.11 -7.07 -14.60
C GLY A 30 -13.94 -7.63 -13.19
N CYS A 31 -13.23 -6.94 -12.29
CA CYS A 31 -13.25 -7.23 -10.86
C CYS A 31 -14.50 -6.63 -10.21
N THR A 32 -15.06 -7.32 -9.23
CA THR A 32 -15.99 -6.74 -8.25
C THR A 32 -15.17 -6.11 -7.13
N LEU A 33 -15.53 -4.88 -6.72
CA LEU A 33 -14.73 -4.14 -5.75
C LEU A 33 -15.49 -3.87 -4.45
N VAL A 34 -14.79 -4.04 -3.33
CA VAL A 34 -15.17 -3.51 -2.02
C VAL A 34 -14.23 -2.35 -1.73
N LEU A 35 -14.75 -1.15 -1.57
CA LEU A 35 -13.99 0.08 -1.46
C LEU A 35 -14.04 0.62 -0.04
N SER A 36 -12.89 0.77 0.60
CA SER A 36 -12.80 1.31 1.95
C SER A 36 -11.87 2.52 2.03
N ALA A 37 -12.33 3.52 2.73
CA ALA A 37 -11.63 4.70 3.20
C ALA A 37 -12.48 5.37 4.29
N ARG A 38 -11.99 6.45 4.91
CA ARG A 38 -12.74 7.17 5.95
C ARG A 38 -13.89 8.01 5.39
N SER A 39 -13.71 8.61 4.22
CA SER A 39 -14.72 9.48 3.59
C SER A 39 -15.68 8.66 2.75
N GLU A 40 -16.91 8.53 3.23
CA GLU A 40 -18.01 7.85 2.54
C GLU A 40 -18.36 8.56 1.22
N ASP A 41 -18.42 9.89 1.22
CA ASP A 41 -18.72 10.67 0.02
C ASP A 41 -17.71 10.43 -1.10
N SER A 42 -16.41 10.38 -0.74
CA SER A 42 -15.35 10.10 -1.72
C SER A 42 -15.42 8.68 -2.27
N LEU A 43 -15.83 7.71 -1.44
CA LEU A 43 -16.05 6.32 -1.86
C LEU A 43 -17.26 6.21 -2.79
N LYS A 44 -18.34 6.90 -2.47
CA LYS A 44 -19.56 6.94 -3.30
C LYS A 44 -19.27 7.55 -4.67
N ALA A 45 -18.62 8.73 -4.71
CA ALA A 45 -18.21 9.36 -5.95
C ALA A 45 -17.25 8.48 -6.79
N LEU A 46 -16.41 7.67 -6.14
CA LEU A 46 -15.60 6.68 -6.84
C LEU A 46 -16.45 5.55 -7.38
N ALA A 47 -17.29 4.91 -6.55
CA ALA A 47 -18.14 3.78 -6.94
C ALA A 47 -19.04 4.13 -8.13
N ASP A 48 -19.68 5.31 -8.10
CA ASP A 48 -20.54 5.82 -9.19
C ASP A 48 -19.78 6.04 -10.51
N SER A 49 -18.47 6.26 -10.45
CA SER A 49 -17.61 6.44 -11.64
C SER A 49 -17.09 5.15 -12.25
N LEU A 50 -17.27 4.00 -11.58
CA LEU A 50 -16.71 2.72 -12.02
C LEU A 50 -17.63 2.01 -13.01
N PRO A 51 -17.08 1.38 -14.08
CA PRO A 51 -17.89 0.64 -15.04
C PRO A 51 -18.42 -0.70 -14.51
N GLY A 52 -17.81 -1.26 -13.49
CA GLY A 52 -18.16 -2.57 -12.91
C GLY A 52 -18.80 -2.45 -11.53
N GLN A 53 -19.13 -3.60 -10.95
CA GLN A 53 -19.75 -3.64 -9.61
C GLN A 53 -18.78 -3.18 -8.53
N ALA A 54 -19.23 -2.25 -7.71
CA ALA A 54 -18.52 -1.78 -6.53
C ALA A 54 -19.50 -1.53 -5.39
N ARG A 55 -19.08 -1.83 -4.17
CA ARG A 55 -19.77 -1.42 -2.95
C ARG A 55 -18.81 -0.70 -2.02
N ILE A 56 -19.34 0.24 -1.28
CA ILE A 56 -18.57 1.03 -0.33
C ILE A 56 -18.71 0.42 1.07
N VAL A 57 -17.60 0.37 1.79
CA VAL A 57 -17.53 -0.09 3.18
C VAL A 57 -16.60 0.89 3.92
N PRO A 58 -17.13 1.98 4.49
CA PRO A 58 -16.33 2.96 5.21
C PRO A 58 -15.50 2.30 6.32
N CYS A 59 -14.22 2.68 6.41
CA CYS A 59 -13.30 2.09 7.37
C CYS A 59 -12.22 3.09 7.78
N ASP A 60 -12.07 3.28 9.09
CA ASP A 60 -10.88 3.89 9.67
C ASP A 60 -9.94 2.79 10.17
N VAL A 61 -8.79 2.64 9.54
CA VAL A 61 -7.81 1.61 9.88
C VAL A 61 -7.10 1.86 11.23
N SER A 62 -7.19 3.07 11.77
CA SER A 62 -6.70 3.41 13.11
C SER A 62 -7.65 2.95 14.22
N ASP A 63 -8.92 2.72 13.91
CA ASP A 63 -9.93 2.16 14.82
C ASP A 63 -10.11 0.65 14.58
N ARG A 64 -9.79 -0.16 15.60
CA ARG A 64 -9.91 -1.62 15.55
C ARG A 64 -11.35 -2.06 15.28
N ASP A 65 -12.32 -1.44 15.96
CA ASP A 65 -13.73 -1.83 15.83
C ASP A 65 -14.28 -1.46 14.45
N SER A 66 -13.85 -0.33 13.90
CA SER A 66 -14.13 0.04 12.51
C SER A 66 -13.62 -1.01 11.54
N VAL A 67 -12.39 -1.51 11.73
CA VAL A 67 -11.80 -2.56 10.87
C VAL A 67 -12.59 -3.87 10.99
N VAL A 68 -12.98 -4.28 12.20
CA VAL A 68 -13.78 -5.50 12.43
C VAL A 68 -15.12 -5.41 11.72
N ARG A 69 -15.86 -4.30 11.90
CA ARG A 69 -17.15 -4.08 11.21
C ARG A 69 -16.98 -4.07 9.69
N ALA A 70 -15.96 -3.36 9.20
CA ALA A 70 -15.69 -3.29 7.76
C ALA A 70 -15.33 -4.67 7.17
N ALA A 71 -14.58 -5.49 7.87
CA ALA A 71 -14.26 -6.85 7.43
C ALA A 71 -15.48 -7.77 7.39
N GLN A 72 -16.36 -7.67 8.37
CA GLN A 72 -17.63 -8.41 8.40
C GLN A 72 -18.52 -8.00 7.23
N GLU A 73 -18.65 -6.71 6.97
CA GLU A 73 -19.42 -6.18 5.85
C GLU A 73 -18.76 -6.53 4.51
N ALA A 74 -17.44 -6.46 4.40
CA ALA A 74 -16.70 -6.89 3.21
C ALA A 74 -16.93 -8.36 2.90
N GLY A 75 -17.10 -9.21 3.92
CA GLY A 75 -17.32 -10.64 3.75
C GLY A 75 -16.13 -11.35 3.11
N ALA A 76 -16.40 -12.50 2.51
CA ALA A 76 -15.38 -13.26 1.82
C ALA A 76 -14.96 -12.58 0.51
N VAL A 77 -13.68 -12.24 0.40
CA VAL A 77 -13.08 -11.63 -0.80
C VAL A 77 -11.97 -12.51 -1.36
N ASP A 78 -11.79 -12.54 -2.67
CA ASP A 78 -10.69 -13.27 -3.33
C ASP A 78 -9.33 -12.63 -3.06
N GLY A 79 -9.32 -11.30 -2.91
CA GLY A 79 -8.09 -10.58 -2.59
C GLY A 79 -8.32 -9.32 -1.77
N MET A 80 -7.23 -8.86 -1.11
CA MET A 80 -7.19 -7.62 -0.35
C MET A 80 -5.98 -6.80 -0.78
N ILE A 81 -6.17 -5.49 -0.94
CA ILE A 81 -5.13 -4.55 -1.32
C ILE A 81 -5.05 -3.45 -0.27
N TYR A 82 -3.92 -3.36 0.42
CA TYR A 82 -3.69 -2.32 1.42
C TYR A 82 -2.95 -1.13 0.81
N LEU A 83 -3.64 0.01 0.72
CA LEU A 83 -3.15 1.26 0.15
C LEU A 83 -3.27 2.43 1.12
N ALA A 84 -3.94 2.24 2.27
CA ALA A 84 -4.08 3.29 3.25
C ALA A 84 -2.71 3.75 3.77
N GLY A 85 -2.55 5.07 3.89
CA GLY A 85 -1.32 5.63 4.39
C GLY A 85 -1.42 7.13 4.61
N VAL A 86 -0.60 7.60 5.54
CA VAL A 86 -0.42 9.02 5.85
C VAL A 86 1.07 9.34 5.88
N TYR A 87 1.40 10.61 5.64
CA TYR A 87 2.79 11.07 5.57
C TYR A 87 2.91 12.51 6.07
N TRP A 88 3.89 12.76 6.91
CA TRP A 88 4.36 14.08 7.34
C TRP A 88 5.87 14.10 7.34
N PRO A 89 6.51 14.97 6.51
CA PRO A 89 7.96 15.12 6.48
C PRO A 89 8.41 16.04 7.63
N PHE A 90 9.33 15.58 8.46
CA PHE A 90 10.03 16.38 9.45
C PHE A 90 11.33 15.70 9.90
N PRO A 91 12.37 16.48 10.25
CA PRO A 91 13.63 15.94 10.76
C PRO A 91 13.50 15.54 12.23
N ALA A 92 14.39 14.65 12.70
CA ALA A 92 14.43 14.20 14.09
C ALA A 92 14.63 15.35 15.09
N THR A 93 15.28 16.45 14.66
CA THR A 93 15.48 17.67 15.46
C THR A 93 14.20 18.48 15.70
N LYS A 94 13.12 18.16 14.98
CA LYS A 94 11.79 18.77 15.10
C LYS A 94 10.73 17.68 15.22
N TRP A 95 10.93 16.77 16.17
CA TRP A 95 10.07 15.61 16.37
C TRP A 95 8.61 16.02 16.59
N GLN A 96 7.70 15.34 15.91
CA GLN A 96 6.25 15.54 15.99
C GLN A 96 5.59 14.22 16.47
N PRO A 97 5.31 14.08 17.77
CA PRO A 97 4.85 12.81 18.37
C PRO A 97 3.57 12.29 17.71
N GLU A 98 2.51 13.11 17.66
CA GLU A 98 1.19 12.68 17.15
C GLU A 98 1.26 12.27 15.68
N GLN A 99 2.03 13.00 14.87
CA GLN A 99 2.20 12.68 13.45
C GLN A 99 3.03 11.41 13.25
N THR A 100 4.05 11.20 14.10
CA THR A 100 4.85 9.98 14.07
C THR A 100 3.99 8.77 14.42
N GLU A 101 3.26 8.82 15.52
CA GLU A 101 2.35 7.76 15.97
C GLU A 101 1.29 7.47 14.91
N ALA A 102 0.67 8.49 14.34
CA ALA A 102 -0.33 8.34 13.27
C ALA A 102 0.26 7.64 12.03
N MET A 103 1.52 7.90 11.67
CA MET A 103 2.18 7.19 10.57
C MET A 103 2.38 5.70 10.87
N PHE A 104 2.75 5.35 12.10
CA PHE A 104 2.83 3.94 12.50
C PHE A 104 1.45 3.30 12.58
N ASP A 105 0.49 3.98 13.19
CA ASP A 105 -0.84 3.45 13.42
C ASP A 105 -1.59 3.19 12.10
N VAL A 106 -1.60 4.16 11.19
CA VAL A 106 -2.27 4.01 9.89
C VAL A 106 -1.47 3.12 8.94
N ASN A 107 -0.16 3.39 8.75
CA ASN A 107 0.58 2.71 7.68
C ASN A 107 0.91 1.25 8.02
N LEU A 108 1.20 0.93 9.30
CA LEU A 108 1.64 -0.39 9.73
C LEU A 108 0.58 -1.11 10.57
N THR A 109 0.19 -0.56 11.70
CA THR A 109 -0.74 -1.22 12.63
C THR A 109 -2.11 -1.41 11.99
N GLY A 110 -2.58 -0.43 11.20
CA GLY A 110 -3.81 -0.53 10.43
C GLY A 110 -3.78 -1.68 9.43
N ALA A 111 -2.63 -1.90 8.76
CA ALA A 111 -2.46 -3.06 7.89
C ALA A 111 -2.54 -4.38 8.69
N VAL A 112 -1.89 -4.45 9.84
CA VAL A 112 -1.94 -5.63 10.74
C VAL A 112 -3.38 -5.93 11.17
N ARG A 113 -4.16 -4.88 11.53
CA ARG A 113 -5.58 -5.03 11.89
C ARG A 113 -6.38 -5.63 10.73
N VAL A 114 -6.25 -5.08 9.52
CA VAL A 114 -6.99 -5.55 8.33
C VAL A 114 -6.58 -6.97 7.94
N LEU A 115 -5.27 -7.25 7.89
CA LEU A 115 -4.73 -8.57 7.57
C LEU A 115 -5.23 -9.64 8.53
N GLY A 116 -5.27 -9.32 9.83
CA GLY A 116 -5.79 -10.21 10.86
C GLY A 116 -7.27 -10.62 10.67
N GLN A 117 -8.06 -9.81 9.96
CA GLN A 117 -9.45 -10.15 9.65
C GLN A 117 -9.60 -11.01 8.39
N VAL A 118 -8.70 -10.87 7.40
CA VAL A 118 -8.90 -11.53 6.10
C VAL A 118 -8.04 -12.77 5.90
N VAL A 119 -6.80 -12.76 6.39
CA VAL A 119 -5.84 -13.84 6.14
C VAL A 119 -6.29 -15.20 6.72
N PRO A 120 -6.80 -15.29 7.96
CA PRO A 120 -7.27 -16.57 8.49
C PRO A 120 -8.35 -17.23 7.61
N GLY A 121 -9.31 -16.45 7.13
CA GLY A 121 -10.35 -16.94 6.21
C GLY A 121 -9.80 -17.35 4.84
N MET A 122 -8.78 -16.66 4.33
CA MET A 122 -8.09 -17.05 3.10
C MET A 122 -7.34 -18.37 3.26
N VAL A 123 -6.62 -18.55 4.36
CA VAL A 123 -5.91 -19.80 4.68
C VAL A 123 -6.89 -20.96 4.83
N ALA A 124 -7.97 -20.77 5.59
CA ALA A 124 -8.97 -21.82 5.82
C ALA A 124 -9.61 -22.36 4.53
N ARG A 125 -9.78 -21.51 3.49
CA ARG A 125 -10.31 -21.94 2.19
C ARG A 125 -9.23 -22.33 1.16
N GLY A 126 -7.94 -22.24 1.53
CA GLY A 126 -6.82 -22.56 0.65
C GLY A 126 -6.70 -21.65 -0.58
N ALA A 127 -7.22 -20.41 -0.51
CA ALA A 127 -7.19 -19.47 -1.63
C ALA A 127 -7.24 -18.02 -1.16
N GLY A 128 -6.35 -17.18 -1.67
CA GLY A 128 -6.33 -15.76 -1.37
C GLY A 128 -5.25 -15.00 -2.12
N HIS A 129 -5.43 -13.68 -2.24
CA HIS A 129 -4.43 -12.79 -2.82
C HIS A 129 -4.30 -11.51 -1.99
N VAL A 130 -3.20 -11.32 -1.32
CA VAL A 130 -2.88 -10.15 -0.51
C VAL A 130 -1.87 -9.28 -1.25
N VAL A 131 -2.18 -7.99 -1.41
CA VAL A 131 -1.27 -7.01 -2.01
C VAL A 131 -1.02 -5.88 -1.01
N ILE A 132 0.23 -5.68 -0.66
CA ILE A 132 0.66 -4.68 0.32
C ILE A 132 1.45 -3.59 -0.38
N THR A 133 1.15 -2.33 -0.06
CA THR A 133 1.85 -1.18 -0.62
C THR A 133 2.91 -0.65 0.34
N GLY A 134 4.15 -1.04 0.11
CA GLY A 134 5.33 -0.51 0.77
C GLY A 134 5.74 0.87 0.24
N SER A 135 7.04 1.10 0.12
CA SER A 135 7.63 2.31 -0.49
C SER A 135 9.12 2.08 -0.79
N LEU A 136 9.69 2.80 -1.74
CA LEU A 136 11.14 2.86 -1.91
C LEU A 136 11.84 3.40 -0.66
N SER A 137 11.20 4.30 0.10
CA SER A 137 11.74 4.83 1.36
C SER A 137 11.85 3.79 2.49
N GLY A 138 11.20 2.62 2.35
CA GLY A 138 11.29 1.54 3.31
C GLY A 138 12.55 0.67 3.18
N TYR A 139 13.34 0.82 2.10
CA TYR A 139 14.57 0.03 1.93
C TYR A 139 15.68 0.46 2.90
N ARG A 140 15.84 1.75 3.13
CA ARG A 140 16.81 2.30 4.09
C ARG A 140 16.34 3.66 4.58
N GLY A 141 16.64 4.03 5.84
CA GLY A 141 16.18 5.26 6.47
C GLY A 141 16.60 6.51 5.72
N LEU A 142 15.67 7.44 5.50
CA LEU A 142 15.87 8.71 4.80
C LEU A 142 15.72 9.89 5.77
N PRO A 143 16.53 10.94 5.63
CA PRO A 143 16.34 12.18 6.37
C PRO A 143 14.93 12.77 6.14
N GLY A 144 14.35 13.33 7.21
CA GLY A 144 13.03 13.95 7.14
C GLY A 144 11.84 12.98 6.99
N SER A 145 12.08 11.65 7.01
CA SER A 145 11.05 10.64 6.77
C SER A 145 10.95 9.60 7.89
N ILE A 146 11.14 10.02 9.14
CA ILE A 146 11.31 9.13 10.30
C ILE A 146 10.14 8.17 10.45
N GLY A 147 8.93 8.66 10.69
CA GLY A 147 7.75 7.82 10.91
C GLY A 147 7.32 7.08 9.64
N TYR A 148 7.39 7.75 8.49
CA TYR A 148 6.97 7.14 7.22
C TYR A 148 7.89 6.01 6.77
N SER A 149 9.21 6.28 6.66
CA SER A 149 10.18 5.26 6.23
C SER A 149 10.17 4.06 7.17
N SER A 150 10.13 4.28 8.48
CA SER A 150 10.09 3.21 9.48
C SER A 150 8.81 2.39 9.40
N SER A 151 7.64 3.05 9.28
CA SER A 151 6.36 2.33 9.13
C SER A 151 6.29 1.52 7.82
N LYS A 152 6.84 2.06 6.72
CA LYS A 152 6.91 1.35 5.44
C LYS A 152 7.94 0.21 5.45
N ALA A 153 9.08 0.37 6.12
CA ALA A 153 10.03 -0.72 6.34
C ALA A 153 9.39 -1.87 7.12
N GLY A 154 8.71 -1.58 8.24
CA GLY A 154 7.98 -2.59 9.00
C GLY A 154 6.92 -3.31 8.17
N LEU A 155 6.18 -2.57 7.33
CA LEU A 155 5.18 -3.15 6.43
C LEU A 155 5.80 -4.04 5.34
N MET A 156 6.98 -3.68 4.83
CA MET A 156 7.71 -4.50 3.87
C MET A 156 8.19 -5.81 4.50
N HIS A 157 8.76 -5.76 5.71
CA HIS A 157 9.15 -6.96 6.46
C HIS A 157 7.95 -7.85 6.81
N LEU A 158 6.82 -7.25 7.19
CA LEU A 158 5.58 -7.99 7.41
C LEU A 158 5.17 -8.77 6.15
N ALA A 159 5.22 -8.13 4.98
CA ALA A 159 4.90 -8.76 3.71
C ALA A 159 5.88 -9.90 3.35
N GLU A 160 7.18 -9.74 3.62
CA GLU A 160 8.21 -10.77 3.40
C GLU A 160 7.98 -11.99 4.29
N SER A 161 7.73 -11.78 5.58
CA SER A 161 7.44 -12.87 6.53
C SER A 161 6.17 -13.61 6.15
N MET A 162 5.09 -12.89 5.82
CA MET A 162 3.84 -13.49 5.36
C MET A 162 4.03 -14.28 4.05
N HIS A 163 4.83 -13.76 3.12
CA HIS A 163 5.12 -14.48 1.87
C HIS A 163 5.85 -15.80 2.14
N ALA A 164 6.78 -15.83 3.10
CA ALA A 164 7.50 -17.04 3.48
C ALA A 164 6.57 -18.07 4.17
N ASP A 165 5.79 -17.62 5.15
CA ASP A 165 4.94 -18.49 5.97
C ASP A 165 3.73 -19.07 5.20
N LEU A 166 3.19 -18.30 4.24
CA LEU A 166 2.02 -18.70 3.47
C LEU A 166 2.35 -19.54 2.22
N ARG A 167 3.61 -19.89 2.00
CA ARG A 167 3.99 -20.79 0.89
C ARG A 167 3.29 -22.13 1.02
N GLY A 168 2.61 -22.55 -0.06
CA GLY A 168 1.84 -23.80 -0.08
C GLY A 168 0.45 -23.72 0.55
N SER A 169 0.06 -22.62 1.16
CA SER A 169 -1.27 -22.43 1.75
C SER A 169 -2.39 -22.09 0.73
N GLY A 170 -2.02 -21.80 -0.51
CA GLY A 170 -2.94 -21.26 -1.53
C GLY A 170 -3.19 -19.75 -1.40
N VAL A 171 -2.54 -19.07 -0.45
CA VAL A 171 -2.61 -17.61 -0.31
C VAL A 171 -1.34 -16.97 -0.86
N ASP A 172 -1.50 -16.13 -1.87
CA ASP A 172 -0.39 -15.39 -2.47
C ASP A 172 -0.25 -14.01 -1.82
N VAL A 173 0.98 -13.65 -1.45
CA VAL A 173 1.32 -12.32 -0.92
C VAL A 173 2.19 -11.59 -1.94
N GLN A 174 1.83 -10.35 -2.25
CA GLN A 174 2.60 -9.47 -3.15
C GLN A 174 2.88 -8.13 -2.49
N LEU A 175 4.06 -7.57 -2.78
CA LEU A 175 4.57 -6.31 -2.25
C LEU A 175 4.84 -5.33 -3.40
N ALA A 176 4.14 -4.20 -3.41
CA ALA A 176 4.39 -3.08 -4.32
C ALA A 176 5.18 -1.99 -3.60
N ASN A 177 6.34 -1.61 -4.13
CA ASN A 177 7.19 -0.57 -3.56
C ASN A 177 7.28 0.64 -4.52
N PRO A 178 6.30 1.58 -4.45
CA PRO A 178 6.34 2.79 -5.26
C PRO A 178 7.40 3.79 -4.79
N GLY A 179 7.90 4.58 -5.75
CA GLY A 179 8.56 5.86 -5.49
C GLY A 179 7.53 6.98 -5.30
N PHE A 180 7.87 8.19 -5.79
CA PHE A 180 6.98 9.33 -5.71
C PHE A 180 5.81 9.18 -6.68
N ILE A 181 4.59 9.33 -6.15
CA ILE A 181 3.34 9.38 -6.93
C ILE A 181 2.68 10.71 -6.62
N ARG A 182 2.21 11.45 -7.63
CA ARG A 182 1.49 12.71 -7.47
C ARG A 182 0.17 12.48 -6.72
N THR A 183 0.15 12.80 -5.44
CA THR A 183 -0.98 12.64 -4.53
C THR A 183 -0.91 13.68 -3.42
N ARG A 184 -1.98 13.87 -2.67
CA ARG A 184 -1.97 14.73 -1.47
C ARG A 184 -0.87 14.39 -0.46
N LEU A 185 -0.38 13.15 -0.44
CA LEU A 185 0.75 12.78 0.43
C LEU A 185 2.02 13.48 -0.02
N THR A 186 2.29 13.48 -1.32
CA THR A 186 3.51 14.04 -1.91
C THR A 186 3.45 15.56 -2.09
N ASP A 187 2.27 16.17 -2.07
CA ASP A 187 2.10 17.64 -2.09
C ASP A 187 2.71 18.32 -0.85
N LYS A 188 2.98 17.56 0.21
CA LYS A 188 3.67 18.02 1.42
C LYS A 188 5.19 18.14 1.28
N ASN A 189 5.76 17.68 0.17
CA ASN A 189 7.19 17.76 -0.08
C ASN A 189 7.56 19.13 -0.66
N GLU A 190 8.54 19.80 -0.07
CA GLU A 190 9.08 21.08 -0.50
C GLU A 190 10.28 20.94 -1.45
N PHE A 191 10.59 19.74 -1.90
CA PHE A 191 11.73 19.47 -2.79
C PHE A 191 11.27 18.89 -4.13
N THR A 192 12.13 19.01 -5.15
CA THR A 192 11.89 18.39 -6.46
C THR A 192 11.92 16.87 -6.34
N MET A 193 10.81 16.22 -6.66
CA MET A 193 10.67 14.77 -6.61
C MET A 193 11.12 14.14 -7.94
N PRO A 194 12.28 13.48 -7.99
CA PRO A 194 12.73 12.83 -9.21
C PRO A 194 11.82 11.65 -9.55
N PHE A 195 11.60 11.42 -10.85
CA PHE A 195 10.79 10.31 -11.35
C PHE A 195 9.36 10.27 -10.78
N LEU A 196 8.77 11.45 -10.52
CA LEU A 196 7.38 11.55 -10.07
C LEU A 196 6.46 10.89 -11.10
N MET A 197 5.65 9.93 -10.63
CA MET A 197 4.67 9.21 -11.45
C MET A 197 3.27 9.79 -11.25
N GLU A 198 2.47 9.76 -12.31
CA GLU A 198 1.03 9.97 -12.18
C GLU A 198 0.36 8.74 -11.54
N PRO A 199 -0.76 8.91 -10.79
CA PRO A 199 -1.47 7.80 -10.16
C PRO A 199 -1.84 6.67 -11.13
N ASP A 200 -2.23 7.02 -12.37
CA ASP A 200 -2.59 6.03 -13.39
C ASP A 200 -1.41 5.18 -13.84
N GLN A 201 -0.21 5.78 -13.97
CA GLN A 201 1.01 5.06 -14.28
C GLN A 201 1.41 4.10 -13.15
N ALA A 202 1.33 4.58 -11.90
CA ALA A 202 1.61 3.75 -10.73
C ALA A 202 0.60 2.61 -10.58
N ALA A 203 -0.67 2.85 -10.86
CA ALA A 203 -1.70 1.82 -10.89
C ALA A 203 -1.45 0.76 -11.97
N GLU A 204 -0.88 1.13 -13.14
CA GLU A 204 -0.48 0.16 -14.15
C GLU A 204 0.65 -0.77 -13.67
N GLU A 205 1.66 -0.23 -12.97
CA GLU A 205 2.71 -1.03 -12.34
C GLU A 205 2.14 -2.02 -11.31
N MET A 206 1.15 -1.58 -10.51
CA MET A 206 0.41 -2.44 -9.59
C MET A 206 -0.35 -3.55 -10.33
N MET A 207 -1.06 -3.22 -11.41
CA MET A 207 -1.77 -4.21 -12.24
C MET A 207 -0.82 -5.26 -12.83
N GLN A 208 0.36 -4.83 -13.29
CA GLN A 208 1.39 -5.75 -13.79
C GLN A 208 1.92 -6.68 -12.69
N LEU A 209 2.13 -6.16 -11.47
CA LEU A 209 2.48 -6.98 -10.32
C LEU A 209 1.37 -8.00 -10.03
N MET A 210 0.14 -7.54 -9.87
CA MET A 210 -1.01 -8.37 -9.51
C MET A 210 -1.29 -9.50 -10.52
N ARG A 211 -1.03 -9.26 -11.81
CA ARG A 211 -1.13 -10.28 -12.86
C ARG A 211 0.03 -11.27 -12.89
N SER A 212 1.17 -10.90 -12.30
CA SER A 212 2.37 -11.73 -12.26
C SER A 212 2.32 -12.72 -11.09
N LEU A 213 3.28 -13.66 -11.05
CA LEU A 213 3.54 -14.53 -9.91
C LEU A 213 4.73 -14.04 -9.06
N LYS A 214 5.23 -12.83 -9.35
CA LYS A 214 6.36 -12.25 -8.60
C LYS A 214 5.89 -11.79 -7.23
N PHE A 215 6.70 -12.02 -6.21
CA PHE A 215 6.43 -11.53 -4.86
C PHE A 215 6.42 -10.00 -4.81
N GLN A 216 7.42 -9.33 -5.40
CA GLN A 216 7.55 -7.89 -5.26
C GLN A 216 7.84 -7.18 -6.58
N ARG A 217 7.43 -5.90 -6.62
CA ARG A 217 7.74 -4.97 -7.70
C ARG A 217 7.99 -3.58 -7.15
N ALA A 218 9.16 -3.03 -7.46
CA ALA A 218 9.52 -1.65 -7.15
C ALA A 218 9.48 -0.80 -8.42
N PHE A 219 8.91 0.39 -8.33
CA PHE A 219 8.72 1.27 -9.49
C PHE A 219 8.78 2.77 -9.10
N PRO A 220 9.20 3.66 -10.04
CA PRO A 220 9.73 3.36 -11.37
C PRO A 220 11.05 2.57 -11.31
N ARG A 221 11.24 1.70 -12.27
CA ARG A 221 12.29 0.67 -12.23
C ARG A 221 13.71 1.25 -12.02
N LEU A 222 14.08 2.26 -12.82
CA LEU A 222 15.41 2.87 -12.74
C LEU A 222 15.65 3.52 -11.37
N PHE A 223 14.66 4.26 -10.86
CA PHE A 223 14.73 4.91 -9.56
C PHE A 223 14.81 3.89 -8.42
N SER A 224 14.10 2.76 -8.54
CA SER A 224 14.14 1.70 -7.53
C SER A 224 15.51 1.02 -7.40
N LEU A 225 16.28 0.96 -8.49
CA LEU A 225 17.65 0.41 -8.44
C LEU A 225 18.58 1.25 -7.56
N LEU A 226 18.39 2.57 -7.55
CA LEU A 226 19.15 3.47 -6.66
C LEU A 226 18.92 3.12 -5.18
N PHE A 227 17.64 2.95 -4.76
CA PHE A 227 17.30 2.63 -3.37
C PHE A 227 17.76 1.22 -2.98
N ARG A 228 17.59 0.26 -3.87
CA ARG A 228 18.05 -1.12 -3.62
C ARG A 228 19.57 -1.21 -3.56
N GLY A 229 20.27 -0.52 -4.46
CA GLY A 229 21.72 -0.44 -4.47
C GLY A 229 22.29 0.30 -3.26
N ALA A 230 21.57 1.32 -2.77
CA ALA A 230 21.96 2.08 -1.60
C ALA A 230 22.07 1.24 -0.31
N ASN A 231 21.36 0.09 -0.23
CA ASN A 231 21.50 -0.84 0.90
C ASN A 231 22.89 -1.45 1.03
N PHE A 232 23.66 -1.53 -0.07
CA PHE A 232 25.00 -2.07 -0.06
C PHE A 232 26.09 -1.00 0.18
N LEU A 233 25.70 0.28 0.24
CA LEU A 233 26.66 1.34 0.56
C LEU A 233 27.05 1.29 2.05
N PRO A 234 28.33 1.46 2.38
CA PRO A 234 28.74 1.64 3.76
C PRO A 234 28.09 2.93 4.34
N ASP A 235 27.86 2.96 5.65
CA ASP A 235 27.09 4.03 6.32
C ASP A 235 27.65 5.43 6.02
N TRP A 236 28.97 5.60 6.07
CA TRP A 236 29.61 6.91 5.83
C TRP A 236 29.31 7.44 4.42
N LEU A 237 29.23 6.56 3.41
CA LEU A 237 28.92 6.95 2.03
C LEU A 237 27.43 7.19 1.83
N TYR A 238 26.61 6.32 2.41
CA TYR A 238 25.15 6.47 2.36
C TYR A 238 24.71 7.82 2.92
N TYR A 239 25.12 8.13 4.16
CA TYR A 239 24.71 9.39 4.80
C TYR A 239 25.32 10.62 4.16
N ARG A 240 26.51 10.51 3.55
CA ARG A 240 27.07 11.61 2.75
C ARG A 240 26.22 11.91 1.50
N VAL A 241 25.68 10.89 0.84
CA VAL A 241 24.88 11.04 -0.38
C VAL A 241 23.44 11.49 -0.06
N PHE A 242 22.81 10.91 0.96
CA PHE A 242 21.40 11.10 1.22
C PHE A 242 21.12 12.13 2.35
N ALA A 243 22.02 12.36 3.26
CA ALA A 243 21.82 13.33 4.35
C ALA A 243 22.37 14.74 4.05
N GLY A 244 23.10 14.93 2.97
CA GLY A 244 23.48 16.26 2.48
C GLY A 244 24.40 17.05 3.41
N LYS A 245 25.33 16.41 4.15
CA LYS A 245 26.36 17.07 4.97
C LYS A 245 27.72 16.44 4.74
#